data_6b48a101d72525b12497f9c59e3d05ab
#
_entry.id   6b48a101d72525b12497f9c59e3d05ab
#
_cell.length_a   1.000
_cell.length_b   1.000
_cell.length_c   1.000
_cell.angle_alpha   90.00
_cell.angle_beta   90.00
_cell.angle_gamma   90.00
#
_symmetry.space_group_name_H-M   'P 1'
#
loop_
_entity.id
_entity.type
_entity.pdbx_description
1 polymer ?
#
loop_
_entity_poly.entity_id
_entity_poly.type
_entity_poly.pdbx_seq_one_letter_code
_entity_poly.pdbx_strand_id
1 'polypeptide(L)'
;QEVVECCQKYLPEVFKNINRSNNVNCIWGDAFQNITSSENEKYDHLFIDLNDDSYCINLAEKNMSEIKRIVKKNGIITAQVGSKHKKPKQVEAWINTLGNNFGNTKISEVFIPSFDCTWNFVSSINK
;
A
#
# COMPACT_ATOMS: atom_id res chain seq x y z
N GLN A 1 -8.76 -8.25 12.06
CA GLN A 1 -8.86 -7.99 13.51
C GLN A 1 -8.14 -9.08 14.30
N GLU A 2 -8.50 -10.35 14.19
CA GLU A 2 -7.93 -11.49 14.95
C GLU A 2 -6.40 -11.57 14.86
N VAL A 3 -5.82 -11.35 13.68
CA VAL A 3 -4.36 -11.37 13.50
C VAL A 3 -3.69 -10.29 14.35
N VAL A 4 -4.25 -9.08 14.36
CA VAL A 4 -3.70 -7.97 15.17
C VAL A 4 -3.83 -8.26 16.66
N GLU A 5 -4.95 -8.81 17.10
CA GLU A 5 -5.15 -9.22 18.51
C GLU A 5 -4.14 -10.30 18.93
N CYS A 6 -3.91 -11.30 18.07
CA CYS A 6 -2.87 -12.31 18.29
C CYS A 6 -1.46 -11.66 18.35
N CYS A 7 -1.14 -10.76 17.43
CA CYS A 7 0.15 -10.08 17.44
C CYS A 7 0.32 -9.21 18.70
N GLN A 8 -0.71 -8.49 19.11
CA GLN A 8 -0.68 -7.70 20.36
C GLN A 8 -0.41 -8.58 21.58
N LYS A 9 -0.99 -9.78 21.61
CA LYS A 9 -0.84 -10.72 22.71
C LYS A 9 0.53 -11.40 22.74
N TYR A 10 1.05 -11.82 21.58
CA TYR A 10 2.24 -12.67 21.50
C TYR A 10 3.50 -11.90 21.05
N LEU A 11 3.36 -10.70 20.50
CA LEU A 11 4.44 -9.82 20.07
C LEU A 11 4.30 -8.42 20.70
N PRO A 12 4.17 -8.29 22.03
CA PRO A 12 3.83 -7.03 22.69
C PRO A 12 4.84 -5.92 22.44
N GLU A 13 6.11 -6.25 22.24
CA GLU A 13 7.15 -5.24 21.99
C GLU A 13 6.98 -4.54 20.64
N VAL A 14 6.46 -5.23 19.63
CA VAL A 14 6.16 -4.64 18.30
C VAL A 14 5.04 -3.61 18.43
N PHE A 15 4.04 -3.89 19.26
CA PHE A 15 2.86 -3.02 19.44
C PHE A 15 3.01 -1.98 20.54
N LYS A 16 4.07 -2.03 21.36
CA LYS A 16 4.27 -1.14 22.50
C LYS A 16 4.18 0.34 22.14
N ASN A 17 4.77 0.75 21.05
CA ASN A 17 4.76 2.13 20.58
C ASN A 17 3.44 2.49 19.87
N ILE A 18 2.84 1.55 19.15
CA ILE A 18 1.55 1.73 18.46
C ILE A 18 0.44 1.94 19.50
N ASN A 19 0.36 1.07 20.50
CA ASN A 19 -0.65 1.15 21.56
C ASN A 19 -0.52 2.40 22.46
N ARG A 20 0.67 3.01 22.52
CA ARG A 20 0.93 4.26 23.27
C ARG A 20 0.74 5.51 22.43
N SER A 21 0.61 5.38 21.13
CA SER A 21 0.49 6.50 20.21
C SER A 21 -0.98 6.83 19.96
N ASN A 22 -1.38 8.05 20.25
CA ASN A 22 -2.69 8.58 19.84
C ASN A 22 -2.75 8.92 18.33
N ASN A 23 -1.65 8.67 17.60
CA ASN A 23 -1.52 9.04 16.18
C ASN A 23 -1.79 7.84 15.24
N VAL A 24 -2.14 6.67 15.77
CA VAL A 24 -2.47 5.49 14.98
C VAL A 24 -3.94 5.16 15.14
N ASN A 25 -4.65 5.10 14.03
CA ASN A 25 -6.05 4.68 13.98
C ASN A 25 -6.18 3.41 13.13
N CYS A 26 -6.61 2.31 13.76
CA CYS A 26 -6.85 1.05 13.08
C CYS A 26 -8.33 0.95 12.70
N ILE A 27 -8.60 0.82 11.40
CA ILE A 27 -9.96 0.66 10.87
C ILE A 27 -10.10 -0.79 10.37
N TRP A 28 -11.11 -1.49 10.89
CA TRP A 28 -11.40 -2.88 10.52
C TRP A 28 -12.49 -2.92 9.47
N GLY A 29 -12.24 -3.63 8.38
CA GLY A 29 -13.21 -3.80 7.31
C GLY A 29 -12.58 -3.80 5.92
N ASP A 30 -13.42 -3.63 4.91
CA ASP A 30 -12.97 -3.51 3.53
C ASP A 30 -12.31 -2.12 3.31
N ALA A 31 -11.04 -2.14 2.93
CA ALA A 31 -10.27 -0.92 2.70
C ALA A 31 -10.87 -0.07 1.56
N PHE A 32 -11.41 -0.69 0.51
CA PHE A 32 -11.98 0.05 -0.62
C PHE A 32 -13.31 0.73 -0.28
N GLN A 33 -14.10 0.14 0.60
CA GLN A 33 -15.29 0.82 1.15
C GLN A 33 -14.89 2.04 1.98
N ASN A 34 -13.84 1.92 2.79
CA ASN A 34 -13.31 3.05 3.56
C ASN A 34 -12.75 4.15 2.64
N ILE A 35 -12.06 3.79 1.55
CA ILE A 35 -11.57 4.74 0.55
C ILE A 35 -12.73 5.52 -0.06
N THR A 36 -13.78 4.84 -0.50
CA THR A 36 -14.97 5.46 -1.12
C THR A 36 -15.68 6.43 -0.18
N SER A 37 -15.74 6.15 1.11
CA SER A 37 -16.36 7.01 2.13
C SER A 37 -15.43 8.10 2.67
N SER A 38 -14.15 8.09 2.31
CA SER A 38 -13.18 9.08 2.76
C SER A 38 -13.35 10.42 2.04
N GLU A 39 -12.99 11.50 2.73
CA GLU A 39 -12.96 12.85 2.16
C GLU A 39 -11.90 12.97 1.06
N ASN A 40 -12.11 13.94 0.15
CA ASN A 40 -11.12 14.27 -0.88
C ASN A 40 -9.84 14.82 -0.24
N GLU A 41 -8.71 14.54 -0.86
CA GLU A 41 -7.41 15.13 -0.46
C GLU A 41 -7.10 15.00 1.04
N LYS A 42 -7.48 13.85 1.62
CA LYS A 42 -7.32 13.59 3.06
C LYS A 42 -5.89 13.22 3.44
N TYR A 43 -5.22 12.44 2.59
CA TYR A 43 -3.96 11.78 2.93
C TYR A 43 -2.77 12.39 2.17
N ASP A 44 -1.69 12.65 2.90
CA ASP A 44 -0.42 13.11 2.31
C ASP A 44 0.35 11.97 1.67
N HIS A 45 0.21 10.75 2.22
CA HIS A 45 0.85 9.55 1.71
C HIS A 45 -0.08 8.34 1.87
N LEU A 46 -0.21 7.55 0.83
CA LEU A 46 -0.92 6.28 0.83
C LEU A 46 0.05 5.14 0.55
N PHE A 47 0.08 4.16 1.44
CA PHE A 47 0.78 2.89 1.23
C PHE A 47 -0.22 1.80 0.86
N ILE A 48 0.03 1.11 -0.25
CA ILE A 48 -0.73 -0.05 -0.71
C ILE A 48 0.11 -1.29 -0.44
N ASP A 49 -0.32 -2.07 0.55
CA ASP A 49 0.31 -3.33 0.94
C ASP A 49 -0.75 -4.44 0.89
N LEU A 50 -0.98 -4.94 -0.32
CA LEU A 50 -1.93 -6.00 -0.62
C LEU A 50 -1.18 -7.30 -0.95
N ASN A 51 -1.91 -8.42 -1.02
CA ASN A 51 -1.34 -9.69 -1.47
C ASN A 51 -0.78 -9.60 -2.89
N ASP A 52 0.26 -10.39 -3.14
CA ASP A 52 0.96 -10.45 -4.42
C ASP A 52 0.23 -11.33 -5.44
N ASP A 53 -1.01 -11.02 -5.75
CA ASP A 53 -1.78 -11.73 -6.77
C ASP A 53 -2.44 -10.78 -7.76
N SER A 54 -2.83 -11.32 -8.91
CA SER A 54 -3.49 -10.57 -9.97
C SER A 54 -4.86 -10.01 -9.54
N TYR A 55 -5.53 -10.65 -8.59
CA TYR A 55 -6.81 -10.18 -8.07
C TYR A 55 -6.64 -8.85 -7.35
N CYS A 56 -5.64 -8.71 -6.49
CA CYS A 56 -5.36 -7.48 -5.75
C CYS A 56 -4.94 -6.33 -6.67
N ILE A 57 -4.16 -6.62 -7.72
CA ILE A 57 -3.79 -5.60 -8.72
C ILE A 57 -5.05 -5.10 -9.44
N ASN A 58 -5.88 -6.01 -9.94
CA ASN A 58 -7.12 -5.65 -10.63
C ASN A 58 -8.09 -4.87 -9.73
N LEU A 59 -8.13 -5.21 -8.44
CA LEU A 59 -8.96 -4.52 -7.46
C LEU A 59 -8.46 -3.08 -7.22
N ALA A 60 -7.15 -2.91 -7.06
CA ALA A 60 -6.53 -1.59 -6.95
C ALA A 60 -6.76 -0.76 -8.21
N GLU A 61 -6.58 -1.34 -9.39
CA GLU A 61 -6.80 -0.67 -10.68
C GLU A 61 -8.23 -0.17 -10.83
N LYS A 62 -9.23 -0.98 -10.50
CA LYS A 62 -10.65 -0.59 -10.52
C LYS A 62 -10.99 0.56 -9.58
N ASN A 63 -10.25 0.70 -8.48
CA ASN A 63 -10.47 1.74 -7.49
C ASN A 63 -9.48 2.90 -7.59
N MET A 64 -8.68 2.97 -8.67
CA MET A 64 -7.58 3.92 -8.78
C MET A 64 -8.05 5.39 -8.80
N SER A 65 -9.23 5.67 -9.35
CA SER A 65 -9.84 7.00 -9.30
C SER A 65 -10.14 7.45 -7.87
N GLU A 66 -10.68 6.55 -7.04
CA GLU A 66 -10.97 6.82 -5.63
C GLU A 66 -9.67 6.95 -4.82
N ILE A 67 -8.68 6.10 -5.08
CA ILE A 67 -7.35 6.21 -4.50
C ILE A 67 -6.73 7.57 -4.81
N LYS A 68 -6.83 8.01 -6.06
CA LYS A 68 -6.35 9.33 -6.48
C LYS A 68 -7.07 10.46 -5.78
N ARG A 69 -8.38 10.37 -5.65
CA ARG A 69 -9.25 11.37 -5.02
C ARG A 69 -8.89 11.65 -3.57
N ILE A 70 -8.58 10.60 -2.80
CA ILE A 70 -8.30 10.73 -1.35
C ILE A 70 -6.88 11.17 -1.03
N VAL A 71 -5.96 11.07 -1.98
CA VAL A 71 -4.58 11.54 -1.81
C VAL A 71 -4.49 12.99 -2.23
N LYS A 72 -3.90 13.83 -1.40
CA LYS A 72 -3.71 15.26 -1.68
C LYS A 72 -2.93 15.49 -2.98
N LYS A 73 -3.16 16.64 -3.58
CA LYS A 73 -2.28 17.12 -4.65
C LYS A 73 -0.84 17.19 -4.14
N ASN A 74 0.10 16.69 -4.93
CA ASN A 74 1.51 16.46 -4.57
C ASN A 74 1.74 15.40 -3.45
N GLY A 75 0.69 14.73 -3.00
CA GLY A 75 0.81 13.57 -2.12
C GLY A 75 1.42 12.37 -2.83
N ILE A 76 1.93 11.43 -2.07
CA ILE A 76 2.67 10.26 -2.59
C ILE A 76 1.83 9.00 -2.45
N ILE A 77 1.86 8.16 -3.47
CA ILE A 77 1.31 6.81 -3.44
C ILE A 77 2.46 5.84 -3.59
N THR A 78 2.56 4.87 -2.70
CA THR A 78 3.58 3.82 -2.74
C THR A 78 2.91 2.46 -2.65
N ALA A 79 3.15 1.59 -3.62
CA ALA A 79 2.70 0.20 -3.60
C ALA A 79 3.86 -0.77 -3.39
N GLN A 80 3.68 -1.73 -2.51
CA GLN A 80 4.46 -2.93 -2.44
C GLN A 80 4.05 -3.80 -3.63
N VAL A 81 5.00 -4.25 -4.46
CA VAL A 81 4.69 -4.88 -5.73
C VAL A 81 5.35 -6.24 -5.93
N GLY A 82 6.01 -6.75 -4.92
CA GLY A 82 6.69 -8.03 -4.96
C GLY A 82 8.10 -7.97 -5.55
N SER A 83 8.64 -9.13 -5.85
CA SER A 83 9.99 -9.29 -6.41
C SER A 83 9.96 -9.35 -7.94
N LYS A 84 10.65 -8.42 -8.59
CA LYS A 84 10.82 -8.40 -10.05
C LYS A 84 11.50 -9.68 -10.57
N HIS A 85 12.37 -10.29 -9.77
CA HIS A 85 13.03 -11.54 -10.14
C HIS A 85 12.05 -12.73 -10.13
N LYS A 86 11.11 -12.77 -9.17
CA LYS A 86 10.15 -13.86 -9.02
C LYS A 86 8.88 -13.65 -9.85
N LYS A 87 8.42 -12.40 -9.96
CA LYS A 87 7.12 -12.04 -10.58
C LYS A 87 7.24 -10.78 -11.47
N PRO A 88 8.06 -10.81 -12.54
CA PRO A 88 8.33 -9.60 -13.35
C PRO A 88 7.07 -8.97 -13.96
N LYS A 89 6.14 -9.80 -14.47
CA LYS A 89 4.88 -9.32 -15.07
C LYS A 89 3.98 -8.60 -14.08
N GLN A 90 3.97 -9.03 -12.83
CA GLN A 90 3.20 -8.40 -11.77
C GLN A 90 3.77 -7.02 -11.40
N VAL A 91 5.09 -6.93 -11.26
CA VAL A 91 5.77 -5.66 -10.99
C VAL A 91 5.53 -4.68 -12.14
N GLU A 92 5.61 -5.16 -13.40
CA GLU A 92 5.31 -4.34 -14.58
C GLU A 92 3.85 -3.87 -14.61
N ALA A 93 2.89 -4.72 -14.25
CA ALA A 93 1.48 -4.34 -14.15
C ALA A 93 1.27 -3.20 -13.14
N TRP A 94 1.88 -3.28 -11.97
CA TRP A 94 1.83 -2.19 -10.99
C TRP A 94 2.46 -0.89 -11.47
N ILE A 95 3.62 -0.97 -12.16
CA ILE A 95 4.27 0.20 -12.75
C ILE A 95 3.34 0.88 -13.76
N ASN A 96 2.72 0.08 -14.63
CA ASN A 96 1.79 0.59 -15.63
C ASN A 96 0.54 1.20 -15.00
N THR A 97 -0.06 0.52 -14.02
CA THR A 97 -1.26 1.01 -13.33
C THR A 97 -0.99 2.35 -12.63
N LEU A 98 0.10 2.46 -11.87
CA LEU A 98 0.44 3.73 -11.23
C LEU A 98 0.89 4.78 -12.24
N GLY A 99 1.69 4.41 -13.24
CA GLY A 99 2.15 5.34 -14.29
C GLY A 99 1.02 5.95 -15.10
N ASN A 100 0.03 5.15 -15.48
CA ASN A 100 -1.13 5.61 -16.25
C ASN A 100 -2.04 6.56 -15.46
N ASN A 101 -2.12 6.40 -14.14
CA ASN A 101 -3.01 7.18 -13.30
C ASN A 101 -2.36 8.42 -12.66
N PHE A 102 -1.05 8.36 -12.37
CA PHE A 102 -0.34 9.41 -11.62
C PHE A 102 0.84 10.02 -12.39
N GLY A 103 1.26 9.40 -13.49
CA GLY A 103 2.42 9.83 -14.26
C GLY A 103 3.72 9.17 -13.80
N ASN A 104 4.79 9.92 -13.63
CA ASN A 104 6.12 9.38 -13.37
C ASN A 104 6.17 8.48 -12.15
N THR A 105 6.64 7.25 -12.34
CA THR A 105 6.87 6.28 -11.27
C THR A 105 8.34 6.20 -10.91
N LYS A 106 8.62 6.00 -9.63
CA LYS A 106 9.94 5.66 -9.11
C LYS A 106 9.90 4.26 -8.54
N ILE A 107 10.86 3.42 -8.94
CA ILE A 107 11.03 2.07 -8.42
C ILE A 107 12.14 2.10 -7.38
N SER A 108 11.90 1.51 -6.22
CA SER A 108 12.89 1.29 -5.18
C SER A 108 13.01 -0.20 -4.91
N GLU A 109 14.23 -0.67 -4.67
CA GLU A 109 14.53 -2.08 -4.41
C GLU A 109 15.13 -2.22 -3.02
N VAL A 110 14.62 -3.16 -2.24
CA VAL A 110 15.08 -3.44 -0.88
C VAL A 110 15.22 -4.94 -0.71
N PHE A 111 16.35 -5.40 -0.21
CA PHE A 111 16.50 -6.80 0.18
C PHE A 111 15.73 -7.06 1.47
N ILE A 112 14.83 -8.02 1.45
CA ILE A 112 14.03 -8.43 2.61
C ILE A 112 14.55 -9.79 3.11
N PRO A 113 15.26 -9.83 4.26
CA PRO A 113 15.86 -11.06 4.75
C PRO A 113 14.87 -12.20 4.97
N SER A 114 13.66 -11.90 5.48
CA SER A 114 12.62 -12.91 5.71
C SER A 114 12.08 -13.55 4.43
N PHE A 115 12.24 -12.90 3.29
CA PHE A 115 11.83 -13.41 1.98
C PHE A 115 12.99 -13.94 1.15
N ASP A 116 14.22 -13.76 1.64
CA ASP A 116 15.47 -14.10 0.97
C ASP A 116 15.52 -13.60 -0.49
N CYS A 117 15.05 -12.39 -0.71
CA CYS A 117 15.08 -11.77 -2.03
C CYS A 117 14.91 -10.26 -2.00
N THR A 118 15.27 -9.62 -3.12
CA THR A 118 15.01 -8.21 -3.38
C THR A 118 13.52 -8.00 -3.67
N TRP A 119 12.93 -7.06 -2.98
CA TRP A 119 11.53 -6.65 -3.10
C TRP A 119 11.43 -5.26 -3.71
N ASN A 120 10.39 -5.01 -4.47
CA ASN A 120 10.18 -3.75 -5.18
C ASN A 120 9.03 -2.97 -4.58
N PHE A 121 9.24 -1.65 -4.51
CA PHE A 121 8.22 -0.66 -4.19
C PHE A 121 8.12 0.32 -5.35
N VAL A 122 6.91 0.63 -5.77
CA VAL A 122 6.65 1.62 -6.83
C VAL A 122 5.95 2.81 -6.21
N SER A 123 6.53 3.99 -6.40
CA SER A 123 5.96 5.25 -5.88
C SER A 123 5.64 6.20 -7.02
N SER A 124 4.56 6.97 -6.86
CA SER A 124 4.13 8.03 -7.78
C SER A 124 3.60 9.24 -6.99
N ILE A 125 3.63 10.40 -7.62
CA ILE A 125 3.12 11.66 -7.04
C ILE A 125 1.77 11.97 -7.69
N ASN A 126 0.76 12.28 -6.86
CA ASN A 126 -0.54 12.75 -7.31
C ASN A 126 -0.44 14.22 -7.78
N LYS A 127 -0.49 14.44 -9.08
CA LYS A 127 -0.36 15.78 -9.71
C LYS A 127 -1.72 16.43 -9.93
#